data_903afec60158d4648c718e7dc331182c
#
_entry.id   903afec60158d4648c718e7dc331182c
#
_cell.length_a   1.000
_cell.length_b   1.000
_cell.length_c   1.000
_cell.angle_alpha   90.00
_cell.angle_beta   90.00
_cell.angle_gamma   90.00
#
_symmetry.space_group_name_H-M   'P 1'
#
loop_
_entity.id
_entity.type
_entity.pdbx_description
1 polymer ?
#
loop_
_entity_poly.entity_id
_entity_poly.type
_entity_poly.pdbx_seq_one_letter_code
_entity_poly.pdbx_strand_id
1 'polypeptide(L)'
;KLYIDIDGVLLTNKNTQRPQYAVEFIDYITSTFDCYWLTSHCKEGNPTYLLQYISLYYDESTIEKLKKIKPTFWLTAKTEAIDFDSDFYWLDDYVFEFEKKALKEYRKFERWIEVNLSQENELKRIKELLVEKQSFNRKCLFLDIDGVLNTNRYSKYMIENNLNDFDENGSIFDPNAVDNLRYVIDCTNADVIISSTWRYDGLDKMQKLWKDRNMPGKIVDITPHLIFASFEEVDSKDIWQKRPIGSRGMEIDEWLRLNTNEMLEQYTYV
;
A
#
# COMPACT_ATOMS: atom_id res chain seq x y z
N LYS A 1 -5.42 -8.35 0.18
CA LYS A 1 -5.82 -9.71 -0.27
C LYS A 1 -6.62 -9.60 -1.56
N LEU A 2 -6.63 -10.65 -2.38
CA LEU A 2 -7.45 -10.74 -3.59
C LEU A 2 -8.21 -12.07 -3.59
N TYR A 3 -9.54 -12.00 -3.53
CA TYR A 3 -10.43 -13.14 -3.66
C TYR A 3 -10.89 -13.28 -5.11
N ILE A 4 -10.87 -14.50 -5.66
CA ILE A 4 -10.99 -14.72 -7.10
C ILE A 4 -11.96 -15.88 -7.36
N ASP A 5 -13.00 -15.64 -8.17
CA ASP A 5 -13.80 -16.71 -8.78
C ASP A 5 -13.14 -17.23 -10.07
N ILE A 6 -13.60 -18.34 -10.57
CA ILE A 6 -13.13 -18.95 -11.82
C ILE A 6 -14.08 -18.68 -12.97
N ASP A 7 -15.31 -19.15 -12.83
CA ASP A 7 -16.32 -19.01 -13.89
C ASP A 7 -16.74 -17.54 -13.99
N GLY A 8 -16.72 -17.00 -15.20
CA GLY A 8 -16.94 -15.58 -15.42
C GLY A 8 -15.76 -14.65 -15.11
N VAL A 9 -14.65 -15.17 -14.55
CA VAL A 9 -13.42 -14.40 -14.22
C VAL A 9 -12.20 -14.92 -14.95
N LEU A 10 -11.79 -16.15 -14.70
CA LEU A 10 -10.65 -16.78 -15.37
C LEU A 10 -11.07 -17.72 -16.50
N LEU A 11 -12.31 -18.14 -16.52
CA LEU A 11 -12.93 -18.88 -17.62
C LEU A 11 -14.26 -18.23 -17.99
N THR A 12 -14.60 -18.25 -19.28
CA THR A 12 -15.89 -17.72 -19.76
C THR A 12 -17.06 -18.63 -19.36
N ASN A 13 -18.20 -18.06 -18.98
CA ASN A 13 -19.41 -18.83 -18.60
C ASN A 13 -20.05 -19.57 -19.80
N LYS A 14 -19.93 -19.02 -21.00
CA LYS A 14 -20.41 -19.65 -22.23
C LYS A 14 -19.24 -20.24 -23.01
N ASN A 15 -19.38 -21.51 -23.41
CA ASN A 15 -18.35 -22.24 -24.19
C ASN A 15 -16.98 -22.25 -23.49
N THR A 16 -16.95 -22.44 -22.20
CA THR A 16 -15.79 -22.44 -21.31
C THR A 16 -14.45 -22.32 -22.01
N GLN A 17 -13.89 -21.13 -22.05
CA GLN A 17 -12.64 -20.82 -22.73
C GLN A 17 -11.80 -19.88 -21.86
N ARG A 18 -10.52 -19.88 -22.10
CA ARG A 18 -9.62 -18.89 -21.52
C ARG A 18 -9.93 -17.50 -22.10
N PRO A 19 -10.22 -16.48 -21.28
CA PRO A 19 -10.44 -15.12 -21.78
C PRO A 19 -9.12 -14.49 -22.26
N GLN A 20 -9.27 -13.45 -23.06
CA GLN A 20 -8.13 -12.66 -23.53
C GLN A 20 -7.38 -12.04 -22.33
N TYR A 21 -6.06 -11.91 -22.41
CA TYR A 21 -5.17 -11.40 -21.37
C TYR A 21 -5.15 -12.19 -20.04
N ALA A 22 -5.74 -13.39 -19.97
CA ALA A 22 -5.82 -14.15 -18.74
C ALA A 22 -4.44 -14.54 -18.17
N VAL A 23 -3.47 -14.89 -19.02
CA VAL A 23 -2.12 -15.30 -18.58
C VAL A 23 -1.39 -14.11 -17.95
N GLU A 24 -1.38 -12.96 -18.62
CA GLU A 24 -0.77 -11.73 -18.13
C GLU A 24 -1.46 -11.20 -16.86
N PHE A 25 -2.77 -11.41 -16.77
CA PHE A 25 -3.54 -11.07 -15.58
C PHE A 25 -3.18 -11.98 -14.40
N ILE A 26 -3.11 -13.29 -14.61
CA ILE A 26 -2.69 -14.27 -13.59
C ILE A 26 -1.27 -13.96 -13.10
N ASP A 27 -0.34 -13.65 -14.01
CA ASP A 27 1.02 -13.25 -13.64
C ASP A 27 1.02 -12.04 -12.72
N TYR A 28 0.25 -11.02 -13.08
CA TYR A 28 0.15 -9.80 -12.30
C TYR A 28 -0.42 -10.07 -10.92
N ILE A 29 -1.60 -10.71 -10.81
CA ILE A 29 -2.27 -10.91 -9.53
C ILE A 29 -1.49 -11.82 -8.59
N THR A 30 -0.89 -12.91 -9.09
CA THR A 30 -0.13 -13.86 -8.26
C THR A 30 1.24 -13.35 -7.83
N SER A 31 1.78 -12.34 -8.51
CA SER A 31 3.01 -11.65 -8.11
C SER A 31 2.78 -10.46 -7.19
N THR A 32 1.56 -9.91 -7.18
CA THR A 32 1.25 -8.63 -6.54
C THR A 32 0.39 -8.78 -5.29
N PHE A 33 -0.49 -9.78 -5.25
CA PHE A 33 -1.47 -9.96 -4.19
C PHE A 33 -1.30 -11.27 -3.44
N ASP A 34 -1.74 -11.29 -2.19
CA ASP A 34 -2.04 -12.52 -1.46
C ASP A 34 -3.41 -13.03 -1.93
N CYS A 35 -3.39 -14.00 -2.86
CA CYS A 35 -4.56 -14.47 -3.59
C CYS A 35 -5.26 -15.64 -2.90
N TYR A 36 -6.60 -15.65 -2.99
CA TYR A 36 -7.49 -16.66 -2.42
C TYR A 36 -8.54 -17.11 -3.43
N TRP A 37 -8.75 -18.41 -3.58
CA TRP A 37 -9.86 -18.94 -4.33
C TRP A 37 -11.18 -18.69 -3.60
N LEU A 38 -12.12 -18.02 -4.25
CA LEU A 38 -13.46 -17.78 -3.73
C LEU A 38 -14.50 -18.24 -4.76
N THR A 39 -14.53 -19.53 -5.00
CA THR A 39 -15.29 -20.19 -6.07
C THR A 39 -15.98 -21.43 -5.55
N SER A 40 -17.09 -21.80 -6.16
CA SER A 40 -17.81 -23.05 -5.85
C SER A 40 -16.95 -24.30 -6.09
N HIS A 41 -15.98 -24.22 -7.00
CA HIS A 41 -15.03 -25.31 -7.27
C HIS A 41 -14.05 -25.61 -6.14
N CYS A 42 -13.96 -24.74 -5.13
CA CYS A 42 -13.01 -24.87 -4.02
C CYS A 42 -13.64 -24.56 -2.65
N LYS A 43 -14.97 -24.52 -2.53
CA LYS A 43 -15.64 -24.09 -1.29
C LYS A 43 -15.34 -24.93 -0.06
N GLU A 44 -14.87 -26.17 -0.24
CA GLU A 44 -14.51 -27.09 0.84
C GLU A 44 -13.03 -26.95 1.27
N GLY A 45 -12.32 -25.97 0.77
CA GLY A 45 -10.92 -25.72 1.11
C GLY A 45 -9.92 -26.65 0.39
N ASN A 46 -10.36 -27.42 -0.61
CA ASN A 46 -9.48 -28.30 -1.38
C ASN A 46 -9.41 -27.89 -2.85
N PRO A 47 -8.27 -27.40 -3.33
CA PRO A 47 -8.13 -26.91 -4.71
C PRO A 47 -7.84 -28.02 -5.73
N THR A 48 -7.77 -29.29 -5.36
CA THR A 48 -7.30 -30.37 -6.25
C THR A 48 -8.16 -30.48 -7.51
N TYR A 49 -9.48 -30.59 -7.35
CA TYR A 49 -10.40 -30.66 -8.50
C TYR A 49 -10.43 -29.38 -9.32
N LEU A 50 -10.36 -28.24 -8.66
CA LEU A 50 -10.26 -26.93 -9.31
C LEU A 50 -9.03 -26.85 -10.21
N LEU A 51 -7.86 -27.24 -9.71
CA LEU A 51 -6.62 -27.22 -10.48
C LEU A 51 -6.63 -28.22 -11.63
N GLN A 52 -7.23 -29.40 -11.46
CA GLN A 52 -7.46 -30.34 -12.56
C GLN A 52 -8.39 -29.75 -13.61
N TYR A 53 -9.49 -29.11 -13.22
CA TYR A 53 -10.43 -28.49 -14.15
C TYR A 53 -9.79 -27.36 -14.97
N ILE A 54 -9.11 -26.43 -14.30
CA ILE A 54 -8.52 -25.27 -14.95
C ILE A 54 -7.29 -25.64 -15.82
N SER A 55 -6.63 -26.76 -15.54
CA SER A 55 -5.49 -27.26 -16.35
C SER A 55 -5.87 -27.67 -17.76
N LEU A 56 -7.17 -27.84 -18.04
CA LEU A 56 -7.65 -28.08 -19.42
C LEU A 56 -7.53 -26.84 -20.32
N TYR A 57 -7.37 -25.64 -19.75
CA TYR A 57 -7.44 -24.36 -20.45
C TYR A 57 -6.14 -23.56 -20.37
N TYR A 58 -5.24 -23.90 -19.45
CA TYR A 58 -3.99 -23.19 -19.20
C TYR A 58 -2.79 -24.11 -19.30
N ASP A 59 -1.67 -23.55 -19.74
CA ASP A 59 -0.40 -24.26 -19.80
C ASP A 59 0.18 -24.51 -18.39
N GLU A 60 1.14 -25.44 -18.31
CA GLU A 60 1.76 -25.86 -17.06
C GLU A 60 2.40 -24.70 -16.29
N SER A 61 3.02 -23.76 -16.99
CA SER A 61 3.67 -22.60 -16.34
C SER A 61 2.66 -21.69 -15.65
N THR A 62 1.48 -21.52 -16.23
CA THR A 62 0.37 -20.77 -15.63
C THR A 62 -0.26 -21.53 -14.47
N ILE A 63 -0.40 -22.86 -14.59
CA ILE A 63 -0.91 -23.71 -13.50
C ILE A 63 0.01 -23.64 -12.27
N GLU A 64 1.34 -23.62 -12.44
CA GLU A 64 2.27 -23.45 -11.31
C GLU A 64 2.06 -22.12 -10.56
N LYS A 65 1.63 -21.07 -11.24
CA LYS A 65 1.26 -19.81 -10.60
C LYS A 65 -0.08 -19.91 -9.85
N LEU A 66 -1.07 -20.54 -10.49
CA LEU A 66 -2.39 -20.76 -9.88
C LEU A 66 -2.34 -21.65 -8.63
N LYS A 67 -1.38 -22.58 -8.53
CA LYS A 67 -1.14 -23.39 -7.32
C LYS A 67 -0.77 -22.56 -6.08
N LYS A 68 -0.28 -21.32 -6.27
CA LYS A 68 0.05 -20.41 -5.17
C LYS A 68 -1.18 -19.75 -4.54
N ILE A 69 -2.32 -19.78 -5.22
CA ILE A 69 -3.57 -19.21 -4.72
C ILE A 69 -4.11 -20.09 -3.61
N LYS A 70 -4.36 -19.51 -2.46
CA LYS A 70 -4.79 -20.22 -1.24
C LYS A 70 -6.27 -20.63 -1.35
N PRO A 71 -6.63 -21.84 -0.93
CA PRO A 71 -8.03 -22.26 -0.88
C PRO A 71 -8.79 -21.52 0.23
N THR A 72 -10.10 -21.36 0.04
CA THR A 72 -11.02 -20.88 1.08
C THR A 72 -12.06 -21.95 1.43
N PHE A 73 -12.67 -21.79 2.62
CA PHE A 73 -13.77 -22.62 3.08
C PHE A 73 -14.99 -21.75 3.39
N TRP A 74 -16.14 -22.14 2.87
CA TRP A 74 -17.42 -21.48 3.16
C TRP A 74 -18.58 -22.48 2.97
N LEU A 75 -19.70 -22.26 3.64
CA LEU A 75 -20.85 -23.17 3.63
C LEU A 75 -21.98 -22.65 2.72
N THR A 76 -22.47 -21.47 3.01
CA THR A 76 -23.66 -20.91 2.37
C THR A 76 -23.33 -19.74 1.45
N ALA A 77 -22.48 -18.82 1.91
CA ALA A 77 -22.13 -17.60 1.22
C ALA A 77 -20.61 -17.45 1.07
N LYS A 78 -20.15 -16.99 -0.09
CA LYS A 78 -18.73 -16.66 -0.33
C LYS A 78 -18.19 -15.65 0.70
N THR A 79 -19.05 -14.74 1.18
CA THR A 79 -18.70 -13.75 2.21
C THR A 79 -18.27 -14.34 3.55
N GLU A 80 -18.60 -15.59 3.85
CA GLU A 80 -18.13 -16.29 5.06
C GLU A 80 -16.61 -16.51 5.06
N ALA A 81 -16.00 -16.57 3.88
CA ALA A 81 -14.56 -16.76 3.73
C ALA A 81 -13.78 -15.45 3.56
N ILE A 82 -14.45 -14.32 3.52
CA ILE A 82 -13.81 -13.01 3.38
C ILE A 82 -13.40 -12.49 4.76
N ASP A 83 -12.13 -12.13 4.90
CA ASP A 83 -11.63 -11.41 6.07
C ASP A 83 -11.93 -9.92 5.92
N PHE A 84 -13.06 -9.49 6.49
CA PHE A 84 -13.55 -8.11 6.41
C PHE A 84 -12.69 -7.10 7.20
N ASP A 85 -11.86 -7.55 8.11
CA ASP A 85 -10.95 -6.69 8.88
C ASP A 85 -9.68 -6.36 8.08
N SER A 86 -9.41 -7.14 7.01
CA SER A 86 -8.30 -6.87 6.11
C SER A 86 -8.67 -5.93 4.96
N ASP A 87 -7.65 -5.39 4.30
CA ASP A 87 -7.83 -4.78 2.99
C ASP A 87 -7.88 -5.87 1.91
N PHE A 88 -8.95 -5.85 1.09
CA PHE A 88 -9.16 -6.85 0.06
C PHE A 88 -9.86 -6.29 -1.17
N TYR A 89 -9.77 -7.04 -2.27
CA TYR A 89 -10.68 -6.98 -3.41
C TYR A 89 -11.27 -8.37 -3.69
N TRP A 90 -12.46 -8.40 -4.23
CA TRP A 90 -13.15 -9.60 -4.64
C TRP A 90 -13.54 -9.51 -6.12
N LEU A 91 -13.01 -10.40 -6.96
CA LEU A 91 -13.29 -10.51 -8.39
C LEU A 91 -14.31 -11.61 -8.62
N ASP A 92 -15.47 -11.25 -9.14
CA ASP A 92 -16.58 -12.15 -9.38
C ASP A 92 -17.49 -11.53 -10.47
N ASP A 93 -18.07 -12.35 -11.34
CA ASP A 93 -18.99 -11.87 -12.37
C ASP A 93 -20.40 -11.65 -11.79
N TYR A 94 -20.71 -12.30 -10.66
CA TYR A 94 -22.01 -12.17 -10.01
C TYR A 94 -21.93 -12.40 -8.51
N VAL A 95 -22.58 -11.51 -7.77
CA VAL A 95 -22.68 -11.56 -6.30
C VAL A 95 -24.16 -11.52 -5.92
N PHE A 96 -24.59 -12.45 -5.06
CA PHE A 96 -25.97 -12.53 -4.61
C PHE A 96 -26.38 -11.33 -3.76
N GLU A 97 -27.68 -11.01 -3.72
CA GLU A 97 -28.17 -9.86 -2.95
C GLU A 97 -27.86 -9.94 -1.42
N PHE A 98 -27.84 -11.14 -0.85
CA PHE A 98 -27.45 -11.32 0.54
C PHE A 98 -25.94 -11.09 0.77
N GLU A 99 -25.10 -11.39 -0.20
CA GLU A 99 -23.66 -11.10 -0.16
C GLU A 99 -23.39 -9.61 -0.35
N LYS A 100 -24.13 -8.95 -1.27
CA LYS A 100 -24.09 -7.49 -1.43
C LYS A 100 -24.51 -6.79 -0.14
N LYS A 101 -25.51 -7.34 0.57
CA LYS A 101 -25.95 -6.82 1.86
C LYS A 101 -24.83 -6.93 2.90
N ALA A 102 -24.17 -8.09 3.02
CA ALA A 102 -23.03 -8.27 3.90
C ALA A 102 -21.90 -7.28 3.58
N LEU A 103 -21.50 -7.12 2.31
CA LEU A 103 -20.51 -6.14 1.90
C LEU A 103 -20.89 -4.70 2.33
N LYS A 104 -22.17 -4.31 2.20
CA LYS A 104 -22.66 -3.00 2.61
C LYS A 104 -22.64 -2.81 4.13
N GLU A 105 -22.99 -3.83 4.90
CA GLU A 105 -22.95 -3.82 6.37
C GLU A 105 -21.54 -3.57 6.89
N TYR A 106 -20.53 -4.18 6.26
CA TYR A 106 -19.11 -3.94 6.55
C TYR A 106 -18.52 -2.69 5.86
N ARG A 107 -19.34 -1.91 5.12
CA ARG A 107 -18.88 -0.74 4.33
C ARG A 107 -17.76 -1.10 3.33
N LYS A 108 -17.85 -2.27 2.71
CA LYS A 108 -16.85 -2.83 1.78
C LYS A 108 -17.46 -3.16 0.39
N PHE A 109 -18.61 -2.57 0.05
CA PHE A 109 -19.29 -2.87 -1.21
C PHE A 109 -18.44 -2.54 -2.43
N GLU A 110 -17.65 -1.49 -2.37
CA GLU A 110 -16.71 -1.04 -3.41
C GLU A 110 -15.49 -1.97 -3.57
N ARG A 111 -15.34 -2.96 -2.68
CA ARG A 111 -14.28 -3.98 -2.75
C ARG A 111 -14.64 -5.13 -3.68
N TRP A 112 -15.93 -5.30 -4.00
CA TRP A 112 -16.33 -6.18 -5.09
C TRP A 112 -16.11 -5.49 -6.42
N ILE A 113 -15.36 -6.13 -7.29
CA ILE A 113 -15.09 -5.69 -8.66
C ILE A 113 -15.80 -6.68 -9.57
N GLU A 114 -16.89 -6.23 -10.17
CA GLU A 114 -17.63 -7.01 -11.15
C GLU A 114 -16.77 -7.24 -12.39
N VAL A 115 -16.67 -8.50 -12.81
CA VAL A 115 -15.95 -8.92 -14.01
C VAL A 115 -16.96 -9.26 -15.10
N ASN A 116 -16.87 -8.62 -16.25
CA ASN A 116 -17.75 -8.88 -17.39
C ASN A 116 -16.94 -9.31 -18.61
N LEU A 117 -16.65 -10.61 -18.74
CA LEU A 117 -15.88 -11.17 -19.84
C LEU A 117 -16.55 -11.06 -21.23
N SER A 118 -17.78 -10.55 -21.32
CA SER A 118 -18.38 -10.21 -22.62
C SER A 118 -17.85 -8.88 -23.18
N GLN A 119 -17.18 -8.08 -22.38
CA GLN A 119 -16.49 -6.87 -22.80
C GLN A 119 -15.09 -7.20 -23.30
N GLU A 120 -14.70 -6.53 -24.39
CA GLU A 120 -13.36 -6.68 -24.94
C GLU A 120 -12.30 -6.16 -23.94
N ASN A 121 -11.19 -6.89 -23.79
CA ASN A 121 -10.06 -6.51 -22.93
C ASN A 121 -10.41 -6.38 -21.43
N GLU A 122 -11.46 -7.05 -20.96
CA GLU A 122 -11.95 -6.90 -19.59
C GLU A 122 -10.86 -7.16 -18.54
N LEU A 123 -10.09 -8.25 -18.66
CA LEU A 123 -9.02 -8.54 -17.69
C LEU A 123 -7.87 -7.51 -17.72
N LYS A 124 -7.66 -6.86 -18.87
CA LYS A 124 -6.74 -5.73 -18.95
C LYS A 124 -7.29 -4.52 -18.18
N ARG A 125 -8.57 -4.20 -18.35
CA ARG A 125 -9.28 -3.14 -17.60
C ARG A 125 -9.23 -3.39 -16.08
N ILE A 126 -9.51 -4.64 -15.66
CA ILE A 126 -9.44 -5.02 -14.24
C ILE A 126 -8.01 -4.85 -13.68
N LYS A 127 -7.00 -5.27 -14.45
CA LYS A 127 -5.60 -5.07 -14.06
C LYS A 127 -5.28 -3.58 -13.87
N GLU A 128 -5.65 -2.74 -14.82
CA GLU A 128 -5.45 -1.28 -14.74
C GLU A 128 -6.17 -0.68 -13.53
N LEU A 129 -7.42 -1.10 -13.28
CA LEU A 129 -8.19 -0.69 -12.10
C LEU A 129 -7.52 -1.13 -10.79
N LEU A 130 -6.98 -2.36 -10.71
CA LEU A 130 -6.28 -2.83 -9.53
C LEU A 130 -4.96 -2.07 -9.30
N VAL A 131 -4.22 -1.75 -10.37
CA VAL A 131 -3.01 -0.90 -10.30
C VAL A 131 -3.37 0.48 -9.76
N GLU A 132 -4.42 1.09 -10.29
CA GLU A 132 -4.93 2.37 -9.82
C GLU A 132 -5.30 2.29 -8.34
N LYS A 133 -6.18 1.34 -7.96
CA LYS A 133 -6.59 1.16 -6.56
C LYS A 133 -5.42 0.89 -5.60
N GLN A 134 -4.36 0.24 -6.03
CA GLN A 134 -3.15 0.07 -5.23
C GLN A 134 -2.37 1.39 -5.08
N SER A 135 -2.32 2.21 -6.12
CA SER A 135 -1.70 3.53 -6.03
C SER A 135 -2.43 4.44 -5.05
N PHE A 136 -3.76 4.29 -4.91
CA PHE A 136 -4.59 5.00 -3.94
C PHE A 136 -4.51 4.45 -2.50
N ASN A 137 -4.19 3.17 -2.34
CA ASN A 137 -3.99 2.54 -1.02
C ASN A 137 -2.54 2.65 -0.53
N ARG A 138 -1.70 3.47 -1.17
CA ARG A 138 -0.35 3.74 -0.68
C ARG A 138 -0.44 4.44 0.66
N LYS A 139 0.01 3.77 1.70
CA LYS A 139 0.20 4.40 3.00
C LYS A 139 1.47 5.25 2.92
N CYS A 140 1.37 6.47 3.39
CA CYS A 140 2.49 7.40 3.45
C CYS A 140 2.81 7.71 4.91
N LEU A 141 4.07 7.58 5.26
CA LEU A 141 4.60 8.01 6.55
C LEU A 141 5.39 9.30 6.36
N PHE A 142 4.86 10.42 6.86
CA PHE A 142 5.59 11.67 6.93
C PHE A 142 6.55 11.61 8.12
N LEU A 143 7.85 11.58 7.84
CA LEU A 143 8.87 11.34 8.83
C LEU A 143 9.72 12.58 9.10
N ASP A 144 9.75 13.04 10.33
CA ASP A 144 10.78 13.95 10.83
C ASP A 144 12.01 13.17 11.28
N ILE A 145 13.16 13.81 11.31
CA ILE A 145 14.44 13.20 11.69
C ILE A 145 14.91 13.73 13.04
N ASP A 146 14.92 15.06 13.19
CA ASP A 146 15.44 15.70 14.41
C ASP A 146 14.52 15.46 15.60
N GLY A 147 15.04 14.81 16.63
CA GLY A 147 14.29 14.40 17.82
C GLY A 147 13.47 13.12 17.63
N VAL A 148 13.38 12.57 16.43
CA VAL A 148 12.66 11.33 16.10
C VAL A 148 13.65 10.18 15.86
N LEU A 149 14.56 10.32 14.90
CA LEU A 149 15.58 9.31 14.61
C LEU A 149 16.91 9.62 15.32
N ASN A 150 17.31 10.88 15.39
CA ASN A 150 18.47 11.34 16.16
C ASN A 150 18.00 11.90 17.51
N THR A 151 17.77 11.03 18.48
CA THR A 151 17.21 11.41 19.76
C THR A 151 18.22 12.09 20.68
N ASN A 152 17.82 13.13 21.44
CA ASN A 152 18.67 13.78 22.44
C ASN A 152 19.22 12.77 23.49
N ARG A 153 18.43 11.74 23.81
CA ARG A 153 18.83 10.68 24.72
C ARG A 153 20.03 9.90 24.20
N TYR A 154 19.97 9.56 22.90
CA TYR A 154 21.05 8.78 22.30
C TYR A 154 22.30 9.62 22.06
N SER A 155 22.18 10.87 21.63
CA SER A 155 23.32 11.81 21.54
C SER A 155 24.00 12.00 22.89
N LYS A 156 23.22 12.19 23.95
CA LYS A 156 23.78 12.27 25.33
C LYS A 156 24.53 10.99 25.72
N TYR A 157 23.95 9.82 25.44
CA TYR A 157 24.63 8.54 25.70
C TYR A 157 25.96 8.43 24.94
N MET A 158 26.00 8.83 23.67
CA MET A 158 27.22 8.78 22.85
C MET A 158 28.32 9.69 23.45
N ILE A 159 27.96 10.91 23.83
CA ILE A 159 28.89 11.88 24.47
C ILE A 159 29.41 11.36 25.81
N GLU A 160 28.54 10.86 26.68
CA GLU A 160 28.91 10.31 27.99
C GLU A 160 29.85 9.10 27.90
N ASN A 161 29.79 8.36 26.80
CA ASN A 161 30.66 7.21 26.53
C ASN A 161 31.86 7.53 25.61
N ASN A 162 32.14 8.81 25.34
CA ASN A 162 33.21 9.27 24.45
C ASN A 162 33.09 8.66 23.02
N LEU A 163 31.88 8.44 22.53
CA LEU A 163 31.59 7.99 21.17
C LEU A 163 31.29 9.20 20.30
N ASN A 164 31.60 9.09 19.00
CA ASN A 164 31.29 10.13 18.06
C ASN A 164 29.78 10.02 17.68
N ASP A 165 29.02 11.09 17.88
CA ASP A 165 27.58 11.16 17.56
C ASP A 165 27.29 11.73 16.16
N PHE A 166 28.35 11.91 15.35
CA PHE A 166 28.28 12.36 13.97
C PHE A 166 29.07 11.43 13.04
N ASP A 167 28.54 11.22 11.84
CA ASP A 167 29.25 10.62 10.71
C ASP A 167 29.33 11.60 9.53
N GLU A 168 29.78 11.15 8.37
CA GLU A 168 29.86 11.96 7.14
C GLU A 168 28.50 12.47 6.63
N ASN A 169 27.40 11.85 7.10
CA ASN A 169 26.02 12.17 6.74
C ASN A 169 25.28 12.99 7.82
N GLY A 170 25.96 13.39 8.90
CA GLY A 170 25.39 14.17 10.00
C GLY A 170 25.20 13.37 11.27
N SER A 171 24.26 13.78 12.14
CA SER A 171 23.99 13.11 13.42
C SER A 171 23.62 11.64 13.24
N ILE A 172 24.21 10.77 14.08
CA ILE A 172 23.91 9.33 14.08
C ILE A 172 22.49 9.09 14.61
N PHE A 173 21.77 8.15 13.98
CA PHE A 173 20.43 7.78 14.41
C PHE A 173 20.45 6.84 15.62
N ASP A 174 19.47 7.00 16.50
CA ASP A 174 19.24 6.12 17.64
C ASP A 174 18.81 4.74 17.15
N PRO A 175 19.56 3.65 17.43
CA PRO A 175 19.19 2.32 16.96
C PRO A 175 17.79 1.88 17.39
N ASN A 176 17.34 2.25 18.60
CA ASN A 176 15.99 1.92 19.05
C ASN A 176 14.92 2.67 18.24
N ALA A 177 15.19 3.91 17.84
CA ALA A 177 14.27 4.66 16.98
C ALA A 177 14.20 4.04 15.56
N VAL A 178 15.33 3.59 15.04
CA VAL A 178 15.40 2.88 13.75
C VAL A 178 14.65 1.55 13.81
N ASP A 179 14.77 0.78 14.90
CA ASP A 179 14.03 -0.49 15.08
C ASP A 179 12.52 -0.26 15.20
N ASN A 180 12.11 0.81 15.89
CA ASN A 180 10.70 1.20 15.93
C ASN A 180 10.17 1.60 14.55
N LEU A 181 10.95 2.36 13.77
CA LEU A 181 10.60 2.69 12.40
C LEU A 181 10.47 1.42 11.54
N ARG A 182 11.40 0.48 11.69
CA ARG A 182 11.36 -0.82 11.01
C ARG A 182 10.05 -1.55 11.30
N TYR A 183 9.69 -1.65 12.58
CA TYR A 183 8.42 -2.26 12.97
C TYR A 183 7.20 -1.58 12.33
N VAL A 184 7.15 -0.24 12.30
CA VAL A 184 6.07 0.51 11.65
C VAL A 184 6.02 0.20 10.16
N ILE A 185 7.16 0.23 9.47
CA ILE A 185 7.23 -0.06 8.02
C ILE A 185 6.82 -1.51 7.74
N ASP A 186 7.30 -2.48 8.51
CA ASP A 186 6.98 -3.90 8.33
C ASP A 186 5.48 -4.17 8.52
N CYS A 187 4.84 -3.49 9.49
CA CYS A 187 3.41 -3.61 9.74
C CYS A 187 2.54 -2.89 8.71
N THR A 188 3.02 -1.81 8.12
CA THR A 188 2.17 -0.92 7.28
C THR A 188 2.50 -0.98 5.81
N ASN A 189 3.72 -1.37 5.45
CA ASN A 189 4.31 -1.23 4.11
C ASN A 189 4.20 0.22 3.57
N ALA A 190 4.34 1.21 4.46
CA ALA A 190 4.22 2.60 4.09
C ALA A 190 5.46 3.10 3.34
N ASP A 191 5.22 3.93 2.33
CA ASP A 191 6.27 4.75 1.71
C ASP A 191 6.66 5.89 2.66
N VAL A 192 7.94 6.22 2.71
CA VAL A 192 8.45 7.30 3.56
C VAL A 192 8.55 8.60 2.78
N ILE A 193 7.97 9.66 3.33
CA ILE A 193 8.09 11.03 2.84
C ILE A 193 8.81 11.84 3.91
N ILE A 194 9.96 12.38 3.57
CA ILE A 194 10.74 13.16 4.56
C ILE A 194 10.12 14.53 4.76
N SER A 195 9.72 14.80 5.99
CA SER A 195 9.23 16.09 6.46
C SER A 195 10.16 16.64 7.54
N SER A 196 11.43 16.80 7.21
CA SER A 196 12.51 17.26 8.08
C SER A 196 13.34 18.36 7.40
N THR A 197 14.07 19.15 8.16
CA THR A 197 15.06 20.11 7.60
C THR A 197 16.16 19.40 6.81
N TRP A 198 16.42 18.14 7.08
CA TRP A 198 17.39 17.32 6.35
C TRP A 198 17.06 17.21 4.83
N ARG A 199 15.79 17.41 4.43
CA ARG A 199 15.36 17.39 3.03
C ARG A 199 15.89 18.55 2.17
N TYR A 200 16.46 19.59 2.77
CA TYR A 200 16.97 20.76 2.04
C TYR A 200 18.08 20.44 1.05
N ASP A 201 18.77 19.33 1.26
CA ASP A 201 19.79 18.80 0.34
C ASP A 201 19.19 17.99 -0.83
N GLY A 202 17.88 17.83 -0.88
CA GLY A 202 17.14 17.18 -1.96
C GLY A 202 16.90 15.67 -1.73
N LEU A 203 15.98 15.14 -2.56
CA LEU A 203 15.52 13.76 -2.47
C LEU A 203 16.65 12.73 -2.67
N ASP A 204 17.50 12.95 -3.68
CA ASP A 204 18.59 12.01 -4.03
C ASP A 204 19.57 11.85 -2.86
N LYS A 205 19.89 12.93 -2.17
CA LYS A 205 20.79 12.88 -1.00
C LYS A 205 20.15 12.14 0.17
N MET A 206 18.86 12.36 0.40
CA MET A 206 18.10 11.63 1.41
C MET A 206 18.01 10.13 1.11
N GLN A 207 17.76 9.76 -0.15
CA GLN A 207 17.73 8.36 -0.56
C GLN A 207 19.10 7.69 -0.44
N LYS A 208 20.18 8.42 -0.76
CA LYS A 208 21.55 7.94 -0.56
C LYS A 208 21.86 7.68 0.91
N LEU A 209 21.56 8.64 1.79
CA LEU A 209 21.72 8.51 3.25
C LEU A 209 20.96 7.30 3.79
N TRP A 210 19.72 7.11 3.34
CA TRP A 210 18.87 5.99 3.74
C TRP A 210 19.50 4.65 3.40
N LYS A 211 20.05 4.54 2.19
CA LYS A 211 20.75 3.35 1.71
C LYS A 211 22.05 3.12 2.48
N ASP A 212 22.87 4.18 2.66
CA ASP A 212 24.19 4.09 3.32
C ASP A 212 24.04 3.64 4.78
N ARG A 213 22.96 4.06 5.47
CA ARG A 213 22.63 3.67 6.83
C ARG A 213 21.75 2.41 6.94
N ASN A 214 21.47 1.72 5.84
CA ASN A 214 20.61 0.53 5.80
C ASN A 214 19.26 0.74 6.52
N MET A 215 18.63 1.87 6.26
CA MET A 215 17.37 2.26 6.91
C MET A 215 16.16 1.46 6.38
N PRO A 216 15.13 1.23 7.21
CA PRO A 216 13.91 0.55 6.79
C PRO A 216 13.04 1.41 5.88
N GLY A 217 12.29 0.74 4.99
CA GLY A 217 11.36 1.38 4.07
C GLY A 217 12.05 2.08 2.90
N LYS A 218 11.25 2.73 2.08
CA LYS A 218 11.71 3.46 0.89
C LYS A 218 11.30 4.91 0.98
N ILE A 219 12.27 5.82 0.90
CA ILE A 219 11.97 7.24 0.68
C ILE A 219 11.51 7.41 -0.76
N VAL A 220 10.27 7.85 -0.94
CA VAL A 220 9.67 8.10 -2.27
C VAL A 220 9.64 9.57 -2.61
N ASP A 221 9.58 10.46 -1.59
CA ASP A 221 9.50 11.89 -1.80
C ASP A 221 9.90 12.68 -0.54
N ILE A 222 9.91 13.99 -0.66
CA ILE A 222 10.15 14.98 0.40
C ILE A 222 9.02 16.01 0.38
N THR A 223 8.63 16.56 1.54
CA THR A 223 7.66 17.67 1.56
C THR A 223 8.25 18.94 0.94
N PRO A 224 7.43 19.76 0.25
CA PRO A 224 7.88 21.04 -0.29
C PRO A 224 8.38 21.96 0.83
N HIS A 225 9.31 22.84 0.47
CA HIS A 225 9.73 23.92 1.36
C HIS A 225 8.88 25.15 1.08
N LEU A 226 7.97 25.48 1.99
CA LEU A 226 7.12 26.66 1.86
C LEU A 226 7.85 27.86 2.45
N ILE A 227 8.40 28.71 1.58
CA ILE A 227 8.94 30.02 1.97
C ILE A 227 7.79 31.00 1.92
N PHE A 228 7.30 31.43 3.09
CA PHE A 228 6.35 32.55 3.15
C PHE A 228 7.12 33.85 3.01
N ALA A 229 6.98 34.48 1.86
CA ALA A 229 7.52 35.80 1.58
C ALA A 229 6.66 36.89 2.23
N SER A 230 6.74 37.03 3.58
CA SER A 230 6.37 38.25 4.26
C SER A 230 6.90 38.23 5.69
N PHE A 231 8.19 38.48 5.86
CA PHE A 231 8.65 39.14 7.07
C PHE A 231 8.39 40.64 6.88
N GLU A 232 7.18 41.10 7.09
CA GLU A 232 7.01 42.49 7.55
C GLU A 232 7.65 42.56 8.93
N GLU A 233 8.44 43.61 9.15
CA GLU A 233 9.29 43.87 10.33
C GLU A 233 8.66 43.40 11.63
N VAL A 234 9.10 42.27 12.18
CA VAL A 234 8.73 41.78 13.50
C VAL A 234 9.74 42.33 14.50
N ASP A 235 9.27 43.19 15.40
CA ASP A 235 10.05 43.74 16.50
C ASP A 235 10.77 42.60 17.27
N SER A 236 12.05 42.75 17.49
CA SER A 236 13.01 41.73 17.95
C SER A 236 12.69 41.09 19.30
N LYS A 237 11.67 41.55 20.01
CA LYS A 237 11.25 41.03 21.31
C LYS A 237 10.24 39.87 21.26
N ASP A 238 9.61 39.65 20.10
CA ASP A 238 8.55 38.62 19.93
C ASP A 238 8.94 37.42 19.06
N ILE A 239 10.23 37.28 18.73
CA ILE A 239 10.75 36.23 17.82
C ILE A 239 10.40 34.80 18.26
N TRP A 240 10.22 34.58 19.56
CA TRP A 240 9.93 33.25 20.11
C TRP A 240 8.43 32.94 20.22
N GLN A 241 7.55 33.93 20.09
CA GLN A 241 6.09 33.74 20.18
C GLN A 241 5.41 33.69 18.82
N LYS A 242 5.99 34.27 17.78
CA LYS A 242 5.50 34.18 16.40
C LYS A 242 6.41 33.23 15.62
N ARG A 243 6.23 31.90 15.83
CA ARG A 243 6.70 30.95 14.83
C ARG A 243 6.04 31.33 13.50
N PRO A 244 6.79 31.46 12.39
CA PRO A 244 6.18 31.70 11.09
C PRO A 244 5.07 30.67 10.90
N ILE A 245 3.91 31.15 10.45
CA ILE A 245 2.74 30.31 10.12
C ILE A 245 3.07 29.57 8.83
N GLY A 246 3.98 28.65 8.92
CA GLY A 246 4.47 27.76 7.90
C GLY A 246 4.93 26.52 8.62
N SER A 247 3.99 25.90 9.37
CA SER A 247 4.30 24.71 10.13
C SER A 247 4.49 23.52 9.21
N ARG A 248 5.17 22.48 9.67
CA ARG A 248 5.26 21.17 9.03
C ARG A 248 3.92 20.67 8.51
N GLY A 249 2.81 20.94 9.21
CA GLY A 249 1.46 20.62 8.78
C GLY A 249 1.10 21.24 7.44
N MET A 250 1.45 22.50 7.18
CA MET A 250 1.16 23.15 5.89
C MET A 250 2.03 22.57 4.75
N GLU A 251 3.25 22.18 5.03
CA GLU A 251 4.11 21.51 4.04
C GLU A 251 3.59 20.10 3.70
N ILE A 252 3.03 19.40 4.68
CA ILE A 252 2.35 18.11 4.48
C ILE A 252 1.06 18.30 3.68
N ASP A 253 0.23 19.29 4.05
CA ASP A 253 -1.00 19.61 3.32
C ASP A 253 -0.71 19.97 1.86
N GLU A 254 0.32 20.77 1.60
CA GLU A 254 0.70 21.11 0.24
C GLU A 254 1.22 19.89 -0.54
N TRP A 255 2.00 19.02 0.11
CA TRP A 255 2.42 17.76 -0.50
C TRP A 255 1.21 16.89 -0.86
N LEU A 256 0.25 16.74 0.06
CA LEU A 256 -1.00 16.03 -0.17
C LEU A 256 -1.76 16.65 -1.35
N ARG A 257 -1.93 17.98 -1.38
CA ARG A 257 -2.61 18.70 -2.45
C ARG A 257 -1.96 18.47 -3.83
N LEU A 258 -0.64 18.42 -3.89
CA LEU A 258 0.11 18.23 -5.14
C LEU A 258 0.10 16.77 -5.64
N ASN A 259 -0.02 15.81 -4.73
CA ASN A 259 0.11 14.38 -5.03
C ASN A 259 -1.22 13.63 -5.00
N THR A 260 -2.29 14.27 -4.56
CA THR A 260 -3.63 13.68 -4.48
C THR A 260 -4.60 14.49 -5.33
N ASN A 261 -4.64 14.21 -6.64
CA ASN A 261 -5.68 14.76 -7.50
C ASN A 261 -7.06 14.30 -7.00
N GLU A 262 -7.87 15.24 -6.49
CA GLU A 262 -9.30 15.09 -6.11
C GLU A 262 -9.67 13.97 -5.12
N MET A 263 -8.70 13.32 -4.44
CA MET A 263 -8.95 12.09 -3.69
C MET A 263 -8.75 12.19 -2.17
N LEU A 264 -8.75 13.38 -1.60
CA LEU A 264 -8.59 13.62 -0.16
C LEU A 264 -9.67 12.96 0.73
N GLU A 265 -10.75 12.44 0.15
CA GLU A 265 -11.82 11.79 0.91
C GLU A 265 -11.53 10.34 1.33
N GLN A 266 -10.41 9.74 0.90
CA GLN A 266 -10.13 8.31 1.10
C GLN A 266 -8.86 7.97 1.89
N TYR A 267 -8.13 8.95 2.41
CA TYR A 267 -6.93 8.67 3.22
C TYR A 267 -7.28 8.46 4.69
N THR A 268 -6.89 7.32 5.23
CA THR A 268 -6.84 7.10 6.67
C THR A 268 -5.50 7.63 7.18
N TYR A 269 -5.55 8.71 7.95
CA TYR A 269 -4.37 9.22 8.65
C TYR A 269 -4.01 8.28 9.81
N VAL A 270 -2.77 7.87 9.87
CA VAL A 270 -2.18 7.23 11.05
C VAL A 270 -1.15 8.17 11.64
#